data_72bf15134e76138c0e9d8cc2194d2432
#
_entry.id   72bf15134e76138c0e9d8cc2194d2432
#
_cell.length_a   1.000
_cell.length_b   1.000
_cell.length_c   1.000
_cell.angle_alpha   90.00
_cell.angle_beta   90.00
_cell.angle_gamma   90.00
#
_symmetry.space_group_name_H-M   'P 1'
#
loop_
_entity.id
_entity.type
_entity.pdbx_description
1 polymer ?
#
loop_
_entity_poly.entity_id
_entity_poly.type
_entity_poly.pdbx_seq_one_letter_code
_entity_poly.pdbx_strand_id
1 'polypeptide(L)'
;MDIKRSGSQPSNKGSAEYFTGTVRIDPLFNASAPARVACASVTFEPGARTAWHTHPLGQTLIVTAGCGWVQRDGGPIKEVHPGDVIWFPPGEKHWHGATATTAMMHIAIQEQLNGRVVDWMEKVSDEQYQG
;
A
#
# COMPACT_ATOMS: atom_id res chain seq x y z
N MET A 1 -20.25 -18.41 -4.26
CA MET A 1 -19.74 -17.63 -3.10
C MET A 1 -18.40 -18.21 -2.69
N ASP A 2 -17.39 -17.37 -2.55
CA ASP A 2 -16.06 -17.80 -2.10
C ASP A 2 -15.77 -17.16 -0.76
N ILE A 3 -15.24 -17.95 0.17
CA ILE A 3 -14.82 -17.47 1.48
C ILE A 3 -13.33 -17.72 1.63
N LYS A 4 -12.54 -16.65 1.74
CA LYS A 4 -11.11 -16.73 2.05
C LYS A 4 -10.94 -16.59 3.56
N ARG A 5 -10.64 -17.70 4.23
CA ARG A 5 -10.46 -17.68 5.70
C ARG A 5 -9.21 -16.92 6.08
N SER A 6 -9.28 -16.19 7.19
CA SER A 6 -8.11 -15.54 7.77
C SER A 6 -7.02 -16.58 8.01
N GLY A 7 -5.79 -16.29 7.59
CA GLY A 7 -4.66 -17.19 7.74
C GLY A 7 -4.60 -18.34 6.72
N SER A 8 -5.53 -18.41 5.76
CA SER A 8 -5.52 -19.45 4.75
C SER A 8 -4.54 -19.19 3.61
N GLN A 9 -4.08 -17.96 3.47
CA GLN A 9 -3.10 -17.57 2.45
C GLN A 9 -1.80 -17.17 3.14
N PRO A 10 -0.64 -17.65 2.65
CA PRO A 10 0.64 -17.35 3.31
C PRO A 10 0.97 -15.86 3.22
N SER A 11 1.57 -15.33 4.30
CA SER A 11 2.15 -14.00 4.30
C SER A 11 3.38 -13.95 3.42
N ASN A 12 3.61 -12.81 2.77
CA ASN A 12 4.79 -12.56 1.97
C ASN A 12 5.56 -11.37 2.54
N LYS A 13 6.89 -11.46 2.48
CA LYS A 13 7.74 -10.32 2.80
C LYS A 13 7.76 -9.36 1.60
N GLY A 14 7.60 -8.07 1.87
CA GLY A 14 7.76 -7.04 0.84
C GLY A 14 9.18 -7.06 0.28
N SER A 15 9.30 -7.04 -1.06
CA SER A 15 10.58 -7.06 -1.75
C SER A 15 11.39 -5.79 -1.43
N ALA A 16 12.69 -5.95 -1.15
CA ALA A 16 13.59 -4.82 -0.96
C ALA A 16 13.75 -3.96 -2.23
N GLU A 17 13.30 -4.46 -3.38
CA GLU A 17 13.27 -3.70 -4.62
C GLU A 17 12.22 -2.59 -4.59
N TYR A 18 11.09 -2.81 -3.92
CA TYR A 18 9.93 -1.90 -3.93
C TYR A 18 9.57 -1.32 -2.56
N PHE A 19 10.25 -1.77 -1.51
CA PHE A 19 10.00 -1.31 -0.15
C PHE A 19 11.31 -0.99 0.56
N THR A 20 11.26 0.01 1.44
CA THR A 20 12.33 0.29 2.40
C THR A 20 11.84 -0.17 3.76
N GLY A 21 12.71 -0.84 4.53
CA GLY A 21 12.35 -1.38 5.83
C GLY A 21 11.60 -2.71 5.74
N THR A 22 11.04 -3.15 6.84
CA THR A 22 10.34 -4.43 6.94
C THR A 22 8.85 -4.24 6.69
N VAL A 23 8.35 -4.93 5.66
CA VAL A 23 6.95 -4.90 5.24
C VAL A 23 6.45 -6.33 5.06
N ARG A 24 5.23 -6.61 5.55
CA ARG A 24 4.55 -7.89 5.36
C ARG A 24 3.29 -7.67 4.55
N ILE A 25 3.08 -8.53 3.55
CA ILE A 25 1.92 -8.50 2.67
C ILE A 25 1.11 -9.77 2.86
N ASP A 26 -0.13 -9.62 3.27
CA ASP A 26 -1.07 -10.72 3.43
C ASP A 26 -2.14 -10.61 2.34
N PRO A 27 -2.12 -11.50 1.32
CA PRO A 27 -3.14 -11.49 0.28
C PRO A 27 -4.53 -11.70 0.89
N LEU A 28 -5.51 -10.95 0.41
CA LEU A 28 -6.90 -11.09 0.84
C LEU A 28 -7.77 -11.64 -0.28
N PHE A 29 -7.71 -11.03 -1.47
CA PHE A 29 -8.64 -11.35 -2.53
C PHE A 29 -8.13 -10.91 -3.89
N ASN A 30 -8.32 -11.77 -4.89
CA ASN A 30 -8.12 -11.49 -6.30
C ASN A 30 -9.37 -11.94 -7.05
N ALA A 31 -10.12 -10.99 -7.60
CA ALA A 31 -11.32 -11.32 -8.34
C ALA A 31 -11.00 -12.01 -9.67
N SER A 32 -11.87 -12.95 -10.05
CA SER A 32 -11.81 -13.58 -11.36
C SER A 32 -12.40 -12.65 -12.42
N ALA A 33 -11.84 -12.68 -13.64
CA ALA A 33 -12.40 -11.94 -14.76
C ALA A 33 -13.91 -12.26 -14.93
N PRO A 34 -14.75 -11.28 -15.29
CA PRO A 34 -14.43 -9.92 -15.74
C PRO A 34 -14.18 -8.90 -14.62
N ALA A 35 -14.31 -9.29 -13.37
CA ALA A 35 -13.99 -8.42 -12.24
C ALA A 35 -12.45 -8.19 -12.19
N ARG A 36 -12.02 -7.06 -11.60
CA ARG A 36 -10.63 -6.61 -11.66
C ARG A 36 -10.03 -6.33 -10.30
N VAL A 37 -10.83 -6.38 -9.24
CA VAL A 37 -10.39 -5.96 -7.91
C VAL A 37 -9.41 -6.96 -7.31
N ALA A 38 -8.35 -6.43 -6.71
CA ALA A 38 -7.40 -7.17 -5.90
C ALA A 38 -7.18 -6.41 -4.61
N CYS A 39 -7.02 -7.11 -3.50
CA CYS A 39 -6.71 -6.47 -2.23
C CYS A 39 -5.80 -7.32 -1.37
N ALA A 40 -5.05 -6.61 -0.53
CA ALA A 40 -4.12 -7.21 0.43
C ALA A 40 -4.09 -6.37 1.70
N SER A 41 -3.80 -7.00 2.83
CA SER A 41 -3.45 -6.30 4.05
C SER A 41 -1.94 -6.14 4.11
N VAL A 42 -1.47 -4.92 4.34
CA VAL A 42 -0.04 -4.61 4.34
C VAL A 42 0.35 -4.04 5.70
N THR A 43 1.37 -4.61 6.30
CA THR A 43 1.90 -4.19 7.61
C THR A 43 3.28 -3.60 7.42
N PHE A 44 3.46 -2.37 7.88
CA PHE A 44 4.73 -1.64 7.85
C PHE A 44 5.27 -1.50 9.26
N GLU A 45 6.49 -1.97 9.49
CA GLU A 45 7.21 -1.67 10.73
C GLU A 45 7.61 -0.19 10.77
N PRO A 46 7.92 0.39 11.96
CA PRO A 46 8.35 1.78 12.04
C PRO A 46 9.47 2.09 11.05
N GLY A 47 9.33 3.19 10.30
CA GLY A 47 10.28 3.60 9.28
C GLY A 47 10.10 2.95 7.92
N ALA A 48 9.29 1.90 7.81
CA ALA A 48 9.07 1.19 6.55
C ALA A 48 8.08 1.95 5.64
N ARG A 49 8.34 1.89 4.36
CA ARG A 49 7.50 2.55 3.34
C ARG A 49 7.65 1.90 1.98
N THR A 50 6.69 2.18 1.10
CA THR A 50 6.79 1.81 -0.32
C THR A 50 7.78 2.70 -1.06
N ALA A 51 8.21 2.26 -2.23
CA ALA A 51 8.78 3.15 -3.23
C ALA A 51 7.69 4.10 -3.77
N TRP A 52 8.08 5.14 -4.49
CA TRP A 52 7.15 5.92 -5.30
C TRP A 52 6.53 4.99 -6.35
N HIS A 53 5.25 5.15 -6.59
CA HIS A 53 4.55 4.31 -7.57
C HIS A 53 3.23 4.95 -8.02
N THR A 54 2.66 4.35 -9.07
CA THR A 54 1.34 4.70 -9.60
C THR A 54 0.50 3.44 -9.79
N HIS A 55 -0.80 3.60 -9.87
CA HIS A 55 -1.74 2.53 -10.20
C HIS A 55 -2.55 2.92 -11.42
N PRO A 56 -2.69 2.04 -12.43
CA PRO A 56 -3.39 2.40 -13.67
C PRO A 56 -4.86 2.76 -13.45
N LEU A 57 -5.52 2.18 -12.46
CA LEU A 57 -6.92 2.45 -12.13
C LEU A 57 -7.10 3.04 -10.73
N GLY A 58 -6.04 3.58 -10.15
CA GLY A 58 -6.06 4.15 -8.80
C GLY A 58 -5.94 3.10 -7.71
N GLN A 59 -5.86 3.58 -6.47
CA GLN A 59 -5.77 2.73 -5.28
C GLN A 59 -6.55 3.35 -4.13
N THR A 60 -7.27 2.51 -3.39
CA THR A 60 -7.87 2.88 -2.11
C THR A 60 -7.08 2.22 -0.99
N LEU A 61 -6.75 2.99 0.04
CA LEU A 61 -6.21 2.46 1.28
C LEU A 61 -7.23 2.67 2.40
N ILE A 62 -7.38 1.65 3.24
CA ILE A 62 -8.15 1.75 4.48
C ILE A 62 -7.21 1.40 5.63
N VAL A 63 -6.90 2.37 6.46
CA VAL A 63 -6.00 2.15 7.61
C VAL A 63 -6.75 1.34 8.66
N THR A 64 -6.15 0.24 9.12
CA THR A 64 -6.77 -0.67 10.08
C THR A 64 -6.10 -0.65 11.46
N ALA A 65 -4.83 -0.29 11.54
CA ALA A 65 -4.10 -0.26 12.80
C ALA A 65 -2.91 0.70 12.72
N GLY A 66 -2.50 1.22 13.85
CA GLY A 66 -1.29 2.03 13.97
C GLY A 66 -1.45 3.44 13.43
N CYS A 67 -0.33 4.02 13.02
CA CYS A 67 -0.26 5.39 12.50
C CYS A 67 0.76 5.41 11.36
N GLY A 68 0.41 6.03 10.26
CA GLY A 68 1.27 6.06 9.09
C GLY A 68 1.27 7.40 8.38
N TRP A 69 2.05 7.45 7.31
CA TRP A 69 2.21 8.61 6.46
C TRP A 69 1.92 8.26 5.01
N VAL A 70 1.31 9.21 4.32
CA VAL A 70 1.08 9.14 2.88
C VAL A 70 1.50 10.47 2.23
N GLN A 71 1.96 10.40 0.99
CA GLN A 71 2.34 11.60 0.25
C GLN A 71 2.11 11.39 -1.24
N ARG A 72 1.46 12.34 -1.89
CA ARG A 72 1.48 12.45 -3.35
C ARG A 72 2.67 13.30 -3.77
N ASP A 73 3.23 13.04 -4.94
CA ASP A 73 4.32 13.84 -5.50
C ASP A 73 3.89 15.31 -5.61
N GLY A 74 4.74 16.20 -5.11
CA GLY A 74 4.45 17.63 -5.08
C GLY A 74 3.53 18.09 -3.94
N GLY A 75 3.07 17.19 -3.07
CA GLY A 75 2.23 17.52 -1.93
C GLY A 75 2.94 17.32 -0.59
N PRO A 76 2.29 17.73 0.51
CA PRO A 76 2.83 17.49 1.84
C PRO A 76 2.63 16.04 2.29
N ILE A 77 3.47 15.58 3.22
CA ILE A 77 3.23 14.32 3.94
C ILE A 77 2.00 14.52 4.85
N LYS A 78 1.08 13.57 4.81
CA LYS A 78 -0.11 13.57 5.65
C LYS A 78 -0.11 12.36 6.56
N GLU A 79 -0.43 12.56 7.83
CA GLU A 79 -0.58 11.49 8.80
C GLU A 79 -1.96 10.86 8.67
N VAL A 80 -2.01 9.53 8.78
CA VAL A 80 -3.25 8.75 8.66
C VAL A 80 -3.39 7.80 9.85
N HIS A 81 -4.64 7.56 10.25
CA HIS A 81 -5.02 6.81 11.44
C HIS A 81 -6.07 5.75 11.12
N PRO A 82 -6.29 4.76 12.01
CA PRO A 82 -7.31 3.72 11.80
C PRO A 82 -8.68 4.32 11.47
N GLY A 83 -9.29 3.78 10.43
CA GLY A 83 -10.57 4.27 9.90
C GLY A 83 -10.44 5.29 8.78
N ASP A 84 -9.26 5.87 8.57
CA ASP A 84 -9.04 6.79 7.46
C ASP A 84 -9.04 6.02 6.14
N VAL A 85 -9.66 6.64 5.13
CA VAL A 85 -9.72 6.12 3.77
C VAL A 85 -8.98 7.09 2.85
N ILE A 86 -8.00 6.58 2.12
CA ILE A 86 -7.20 7.37 1.19
C ILE A 86 -7.48 6.90 -0.23
N TRP A 87 -7.75 7.82 -1.12
CA TRP A 87 -7.91 7.54 -2.55
C TRP A 87 -6.77 8.19 -3.33
N PHE A 88 -6.02 7.37 -4.08
CA PHE A 88 -5.04 7.83 -5.06
C PHE A 88 -5.64 7.64 -6.46
N PRO A 89 -5.93 8.74 -7.19
CA PRO A 89 -6.46 8.63 -8.55
C PRO A 89 -5.51 7.89 -9.51
N PRO A 90 -6.04 7.36 -10.62
CA PRO A 90 -5.19 6.73 -11.64
C PRO A 90 -4.02 7.62 -12.04
N GLY A 91 -2.81 7.04 -12.06
CA GLY A 91 -1.59 7.73 -12.49
C GLY A 91 -0.99 8.71 -11.48
N GLU A 92 -1.59 8.89 -10.30
CA GLU A 92 -1.00 9.76 -9.28
C GLU A 92 0.20 9.11 -8.61
N LYS A 93 1.37 9.71 -8.75
CA LYS A 93 2.61 9.25 -8.13
C LYS A 93 2.54 9.51 -6.63
N HIS A 94 2.72 8.47 -5.83
CA HIS A 94 2.58 8.54 -4.37
C HIS A 94 3.40 7.46 -3.67
N TRP A 95 3.49 7.57 -2.37
CA TRP A 95 3.99 6.53 -1.48
C TRP A 95 3.19 6.50 -0.19
N HIS A 96 3.26 5.40 0.52
CA HIS A 96 2.68 5.23 1.86
C HIS A 96 3.54 4.31 2.71
N GLY A 97 3.41 4.47 4.03
CA GLY A 97 4.17 3.69 4.97
C GLY A 97 3.86 4.05 6.42
N ALA A 98 4.65 3.49 7.33
CA ALA A 98 4.59 3.77 8.75
C ALA A 98 5.18 5.15 9.05
N THR A 99 4.92 5.66 10.25
CA THR A 99 5.72 6.78 10.78
C THR A 99 7.11 6.27 11.17
N ALA A 100 8.01 7.17 11.52
CA ALA A 100 9.34 6.79 11.95
C ALA A 100 9.35 5.98 13.25
N THR A 101 8.30 6.08 14.07
CA THR A 101 8.26 5.51 15.42
C THR A 101 7.08 4.57 15.68
N THR A 102 6.12 4.49 14.77
CA THR A 102 4.93 3.63 14.93
C THR A 102 4.72 2.75 13.70
N ALA A 103 4.31 1.51 13.92
CA ALA A 103 3.87 0.63 12.84
C ALA A 103 2.52 1.09 12.28
N MET A 104 2.23 0.70 11.05
CA MET A 104 0.94 0.98 10.42
C MET A 104 0.50 -0.23 9.60
N MET A 105 -0.80 -0.52 9.63
CA MET A 105 -1.41 -1.55 8.81
C MET A 105 -2.56 -0.95 8.02
N HIS A 106 -2.66 -1.30 6.74
CA HIS A 106 -3.79 -0.91 5.92
C HIS A 106 -4.24 -2.04 5.00
N ILE A 107 -5.47 -1.95 4.53
CA ILE A 107 -5.95 -2.74 3.40
C ILE A 107 -5.74 -1.89 2.16
N ALA A 108 -5.07 -2.47 1.15
CA ALA A 108 -4.88 -1.86 -0.16
C ALA A 108 -5.84 -2.52 -1.15
N ILE A 109 -6.61 -1.69 -1.86
CA ILE A 109 -7.60 -2.14 -2.85
C ILE A 109 -7.29 -1.45 -4.17
N GLN A 110 -7.06 -2.23 -5.21
CA GLN A 110 -6.82 -1.71 -6.56
C GLN A 110 -7.40 -2.65 -7.60
N GLU A 111 -7.57 -2.15 -8.81
CA GLU A 111 -8.01 -2.93 -9.94
C GLU A 111 -6.87 -3.14 -10.92
N GLN A 112 -6.84 -4.33 -11.55
CA GLN A 112 -5.87 -4.60 -12.61
C GLN A 112 -6.38 -4.07 -13.95
N LEU A 113 -5.45 -3.60 -14.77
CA LEU A 113 -5.69 -3.23 -16.17
C LEU A 113 -4.70 -4.00 -17.03
N ASN A 114 -5.21 -4.93 -17.84
CA ASN A 114 -4.39 -5.80 -18.69
C ASN A 114 -3.30 -6.54 -17.89
N GLY A 115 -3.67 -7.03 -16.70
CA GLY A 115 -2.76 -7.77 -15.82
C GLY A 115 -1.83 -6.92 -14.98
N ARG A 116 -1.91 -5.59 -15.06
CA ARG A 116 -1.05 -4.65 -14.35
C ARG A 116 -1.84 -3.92 -13.27
N VAL A 117 -1.37 -3.92 -12.04
CA VAL A 117 -2.00 -3.22 -10.90
C VAL A 117 -1.17 -2.05 -10.40
N VAL A 118 0.15 -2.05 -10.63
CA VAL A 118 1.08 -1.06 -10.10
C VAL A 118 2.24 -0.84 -11.07
N ASP A 119 2.71 0.40 -11.13
CA ASP A 119 3.94 0.78 -11.83
C ASP A 119 4.91 1.33 -10.79
N TRP A 120 5.91 0.53 -10.44
CA TRP A 120 6.92 0.90 -9.46
C TRP A 120 7.91 1.90 -10.03
N MET A 121 8.30 2.86 -9.19
CA MET A 121 9.24 3.94 -9.53
C MET A 121 10.39 3.93 -8.52
N GLU A 122 11.10 5.06 -8.38
CA GLU A 122 12.24 5.16 -7.47
C GLU A 122 11.83 5.03 -6.00
N LYS A 123 12.77 4.61 -5.16
CA LYS A 123 12.55 4.55 -3.72
C LYS A 123 12.41 5.95 -3.13
N VAL A 124 11.64 6.04 -2.06
CA VAL A 124 11.56 7.26 -1.23
C VAL A 124 12.85 7.35 -0.43
N SER A 125 13.64 8.41 -0.65
CA SER A 125 14.86 8.63 0.11
C SER A 125 14.57 8.94 1.58
N ASP A 126 15.56 8.76 2.45
CA ASP A 126 15.40 9.12 3.86
C ASP A 126 15.09 10.62 4.01
N GLU A 127 15.68 11.46 3.17
CA GLU A 127 15.40 12.90 3.17
C GLU A 127 13.94 13.19 2.80
N GLN A 128 13.42 12.53 1.75
CA GLN A 128 12.02 12.70 1.34
C GLN A 128 11.07 12.19 2.43
N TYR A 129 11.40 11.08 3.06
CA TYR A 129 10.58 10.47 4.10
C TYR A 129 10.49 11.34 5.36
N GLN A 130 11.56 12.04 5.68
CA GLN A 130 11.58 12.96 6.83
C GLN A 130 10.85 14.28 6.55
N GLY A 131 10.51 14.54 5.33
CA GLY A 131 9.87 15.78 4.92
C GLY A 131 10.90 16.80 4.53
#